data_360f988e0d9d74c20b8ea1d1011fd571
#
_entry.id   360f988e0d9d74c20b8ea1d1011fd571
#
_cell.length_a   1.000
_cell.length_b   1.000
_cell.length_c   1.000
_cell.angle_alpha   90.00
_cell.angle_beta   90.00
_cell.angle_gamma   90.00
#
_symmetry.space_group_name_H-M   'P 1'
#
loop_
_entity.id
_entity.type
_entity.pdbx_description
1 polymer ?
#
loop_
_entity_poly.entity_id
_entity_poly.type
_entity_poly.pdbx_seq_one_letter_code
_entity_poly.pdbx_strand_id
1 'polypeptide(L)'
;MNYLRSKGKTVTIACSTGIASTHYGKLGGTTLHKWSGIGDGRYLNEEIVHLIKTDERFNDVKDNVQSTNTLIIDEISMISSKVLGQVQFICQKVRSSSVLFGNLQVILAGDFLQLPPVANELVGDRGLHCFNVPWFNRCFLFPKHLYI
;
A
#
# COMPACT_ATOMS: atom_id res chain seq x y z
N MET A 1 6.00 12.62 9.89
CA MET A 1 6.87 12.29 8.74
C MET A 1 8.28 12.86 8.86
N ASN A 2 8.42 14.15 9.02
CA ASN A 2 9.74 14.79 9.18
C ASN A 2 10.56 14.20 10.33
N TYR A 3 9.92 13.86 11.45
CA TYR A 3 10.60 13.21 12.57
C TYR A 3 11.21 11.85 12.18
N LEU A 4 10.48 10.99 11.46
CA LEU A 4 10.99 9.69 11.03
C LEU A 4 12.16 9.85 10.05
N ARG A 5 12.05 10.79 9.12
CA ARG A 5 13.14 11.12 8.18
C ARG A 5 14.38 11.64 8.89
N SER A 6 14.22 12.46 9.93
CA SER A 6 15.35 12.93 10.75
C SER A 6 16.09 11.81 11.50
N LYS A 7 15.43 10.66 11.69
CA LYS A 7 16.02 9.45 12.26
C LYS A 7 16.61 8.49 11.20
N GLY A 8 16.78 8.96 9.96
CA GLY A 8 17.34 8.14 8.87
C GLY A 8 16.37 7.10 8.31
N LYS A 9 15.07 7.22 8.58
CA LYS A 9 14.04 6.30 8.05
C LYS A 9 13.56 6.75 6.68
N THR A 10 13.45 5.82 5.75
CA THR A 10 12.82 6.03 4.45
C THR A 10 11.31 5.95 4.60
N VAL A 11 10.64 7.07 4.43
CA VAL A 11 9.18 7.19 4.55
C VAL A 11 8.57 7.47 3.18
N THR A 12 7.64 6.63 2.78
CA THR A 12 6.88 6.82 1.54
C THR A 12 5.43 7.15 1.87
N ILE A 13 4.86 8.14 1.18
CA ILE A 13 3.43 8.44 1.19
C ILE A 13 2.82 7.90 -0.09
N ALA A 14 1.87 7.00 0.04
CA ALA A 14 1.10 6.43 -1.06
C ALA A 14 -0.37 6.78 -0.92
N CYS A 15 -0.99 7.20 -2.01
CA CYS A 15 -2.39 7.61 -2.04
C CYS A 15 -3.19 6.67 -2.94
N SER A 16 -4.52 6.71 -2.78
CA SER A 16 -5.43 5.93 -3.63
C SER A 16 -5.45 6.41 -5.08
N THR A 17 -5.28 7.72 -5.30
CA THR A 17 -5.35 8.35 -6.64
C THR A 17 -4.14 9.22 -6.94
N GLY A 18 -3.90 9.45 -8.25
CA GLY A 18 -2.84 10.34 -8.72
C GLY A 18 -3.06 11.79 -8.28
N ILE A 19 -4.30 12.27 -8.26
CA ILE A 19 -4.65 13.62 -7.82
C ILE A 19 -4.30 13.81 -6.35
N ALA A 20 -4.66 12.85 -5.50
CA ALA A 20 -4.32 12.90 -4.09
C ALA A 20 -2.79 12.94 -3.86
N SER A 21 -2.03 12.19 -4.66
CA SER A 21 -0.57 12.17 -4.53
C SER A 21 0.09 13.52 -4.84
N THR A 22 -0.53 14.36 -5.69
CA THR A 22 0.00 15.70 -6.01
C THR A 22 -0.05 16.68 -4.85
N HIS A 23 -0.95 16.47 -3.88
CA HIS A 23 -1.04 17.30 -2.69
C HIS A 23 0.21 17.27 -1.81
N TYR A 24 1.03 16.23 -1.95
CA TYR A 24 2.26 16.08 -1.17
C TYR A 24 3.48 16.75 -1.80
N GLY A 25 3.38 17.25 -3.04
CA GLY A 25 4.39 18.09 -3.70
C GLY A 25 5.83 17.71 -3.40
N LYS A 26 6.55 18.57 -2.68
CA LYS A 26 7.95 18.37 -2.29
C LYS A 26 8.19 17.15 -1.37
N LEU A 27 7.15 16.61 -0.73
CA LEU A 27 7.25 15.43 0.12
C LEU A 27 7.32 14.12 -0.67
N GLY A 28 7.03 14.16 -1.99
CA GLY A 28 7.22 13.02 -2.88
C GLY A 28 6.13 11.96 -2.77
N GLY A 29 4.85 12.37 -2.82
CA GLY A 29 3.71 11.43 -2.85
C GLY A 29 3.66 10.62 -4.16
N THR A 30 3.21 9.38 -4.07
CA THR A 30 2.97 8.48 -5.19
C THR A 30 1.62 7.79 -5.04
N THR A 31 1.16 7.08 -6.07
CA THR A 31 0.00 6.20 -5.89
C THR A 31 0.43 4.85 -5.32
N LEU A 32 -0.47 4.23 -4.54
CA LEU A 32 -0.21 2.90 -3.98
C LEU A 32 0.01 1.87 -5.10
N HIS A 33 -0.77 1.97 -6.18
CA HIS A 33 -0.67 1.10 -7.34
C HIS A 33 0.70 1.22 -8.05
N LYS A 34 1.22 2.43 -8.19
CA LYS A 34 2.53 2.66 -8.79
C LYS A 34 3.66 2.20 -7.88
N TRP A 35 3.59 2.52 -6.60
CA TRP A 35 4.62 2.14 -5.62
C TRP A 35 4.77 0.63 -5.50
N SER A 36 3.65 -0.08 -5.46
CA SER A 36 3.61 -1.54 -5.29
C SER A 36 3.76 -2.34 -6.58
N GLY A 37 3.67 -1.66 -7.75
CA GLY A 37 3.73 -2.30 -9.05
C GLY A 37 2.44 -2.97 -9.52
N ILE A 38 1.36 -2.86 -8.76
CA ILE A 38 0.06 -3.48 -9.10
C ILE A 38 -0.48 -2.96 -10.45
N GLY A 39 -0.21 -1.68 -10.77
CA GLY A 39 -0.69 -1.07 -12.01
C GLY A 39 -2.22 -1.02 -12.05
N ASP A 40 -2.82 -1.66 -13.06
CA ASP A 40 -4.28 -1.74 -13.21
C ASP A 40 -4.91 -2.96 -12.49
N GLY A 41 -4.10 -3.74 -11.77
CA GLY A 41 -4.57 -4.88 -10.98
C GLY A 41 -4.79 -6.18 -11.77
N ARG A 42 -4.33 -6.24 -13.04
CA ARG A 42 -4.55 -7.41 -13.91
C ARG A 42 -3.82 -8.68 -13.49
N TYR A 43 -2.69 -8.53 -12.78
CA TYR A 43 -1.84 -9.66 -12.42
C TYR A 43 -2.33 -10.36 -11.15
N LEU A 44 -2.19 -11.68 -11.12
CA LEU A 44 -2.35 -12.45 -9.88
C LEU A 44 -1.17 -12.18 -8.93
N ASN A 45 -1.35 -12.55 -7.67
CA ASN A 45 -0.33 -12.26 -6.62
C ASN A 45 1.04 -12.86 -6.95
N GLU A 46 1.09 -14.12 -7.38
CA GLU A 46 2.32 -14.80 -7.73
C GLU A 46 2.95 -14.23 -8.99
N GLU A 47 2.14 -13.88 -9.98
CA GLU A 47 2.60 -13.29 -11.23
C GLU A 47 3.29 -11.95 -11.01
N ILE A 48 2.66 -11.04 -10.26
CA ILE A 48 3.24 -9.72 -10.01
C ILE A 48 4.52 -9.81 -9.18
N VAL A 49 4.58 -10.70 -8.19
CA VAL A 49 5.81 -10.92 -7.41
C VAL A 49 6.92 -11.49 -8.30
N HIS A 50 6.61 -12.42 -9.19
CA HIS A 50 7.58 -12.95 -10.15
C HIS A 50 8.14 -11.84 -11.05
N LEU A 51 7.27 -10.99 -11.61
CA LEU A 51 7.68 -9.85 -12.45
C LEU A 51 8.56 -8.86 -11.67
N ILE A 52 8.18 -8.50 -10.45
CA ILE A 52 8.97 -7.59 -9.61
C ILE A 52 10.37 -8.16 -9.36
N LYS A 53 10.50 -9.45 -9.18
CA LYS A 53 11.78 -10.11 -8.90
C LYS A 53 12.67 -10.32 -10.13
N THR A 54 12.09 -10.48 -11.32
CA THR A 54 12.81 -10.96 -12.50
C THR A 54 12.81 -10.01 -13.68
N ASP A 55 11.86 -9.09 -13.81
CA ASP A 55 11.72 -8.18 -14.93
C ASP A 55 12.33 -6.81 -14.60
N GLU A 56 13.29 -6.37 -15.40
CA GLU A 56 14.01 -5.10 -15.21
C GLU A 56 13.07 -3.88 -15.18
N ARG A 57 11.93 -3.95 -15.84
CA ARG A 57 10.93 -2.86 -15.83
C ARG A 57 10.35 -2.60 -14.42
N PHE A 58 10.48 -3.57 -13.52
CA PHE A 58 10.01 -3.48 -12.13
C PHE A 58 11.13 -3.21 -11.11
N ASN A 59 12.36 -2.90 -11.56
CA ASN A 59 13.47 -2.64 -10.64
C ASN A 59 13.18 -1.49 -9.67
N ASP A 60 12.56 -0.40 -10.14
CA ASP A 60 12.18 0.71 -9.26
C ASP A 60 11.16 0.29 -8.20
N VAL A 61 10.19 -0.55 -8.57
CA VAL A 61 9.20 -1.10 -7.62
C VAL A 61 9.90 -1.96 -6.57
N LYS A 62 10.78 -2.85 -7.01
CA LYS A 62 11.56 -3.70 -6.12
C LYS A 62 12.37 -2.89 -5.12
N ASP A 63 13.09 -1.89 -5.59
CA ASP A 63 13.91 -1.02 -4.76
C ASP A 63 13.04 -0.22 -3.78
N ASN A 64 11.92 0.33 -4.23
CA ASN A 64 10.98 1.04 -3.38
C ASN A 64 10.43 0.16 -2.25
N VAL A 65 9.97 -1.04 -2.56
CA VAL A 65 9.42 -1.97 -1.57
C VAL A 65 10.48 -2.42 -0.58
N GLN A 66 11.71 -2.69 -1.04
CA GLN A 66 12.79 -3.14 -0.17
C GLN A 66 13.37 -2.04 0.71
N SER A 67 13.46 -0.81 0.21
CA SER A 67 14.11 0.30 0.92
C SER A 67 13.19 1.07 1.85
N THR A 68 11.87 1.04 1.65
CA THR A 68 10.91 1.77 2.49
C THR A 68 10.87 1.17 3.90
N ASN A 69 11.02 2.01 4.91
CA ASN A 69 10.87 1.63 6.32
C ASN A 69 9.45 1.86 6.82
N THR A 70 8.81 2.95 6.40
CA THR A 70 7.47 3.32 6.79
C THR A 70 6.66 3.70 5.55
N LEU A 71 5.55 3.02 5.34
CA LEU A 71 4.57 3.30 4.29
C LEU A 71 3.35 3.96 4.93
N ILE A 72 3.07 5.19 4.52
CA ILE A 72 1.83 5.90 4.89
C ILE A 72 0.87 5.75 3.72
N ILE A 73 -0.27 5.12 3.95
CA ILE A 73 -1.34 5.00 2.95
C ILE A 73 -2.42 6.01 3.31
N ASP A 74 -2.54 7.04 2.48
CA ASP A 74 -3.54 8.08 2.66
C ASP A 74 -4.79 7.80 1.82
N GLU A 75 -5.91 8.37 2.25
CA GLU A 75 -7.24 8.13 1.69
C GLU A 75 -7.60 6.64 1.64
N ILE A 76 -7.36 5.95 2.75
CA ILE A 76 -7.53 4.50 2.88
C ILE A 76 -8.95 4.03 2.55
N SER A 77 -9.97 4.88 2.67
CA SER A 77 -11.36 4.53 2.36
C SER A 77 -11.57 4.06 0.92
N MET A 78 -10.74 4.54 -0.01
CA MET A 78 -10.82 4.20 -1.43
C MET A 78 -10.00 2.96 -1.81
N ILE A 79 -9.22 2.41 -0.89
CA ILE A 79 -8.43 1.20 -1.14
C ILE A 79 -9.27 -0.03 -0.80
N SER A 80 -9.44 -0.90 -1.79
CA SER A 80 -10.18 -2.16 -1.60
C SER A 80 -9.41 -3.21 -0.80
N SER A 81 -10.13 -4.19 -0.27
CA SER A 81 -9.52 -5.35 0.39
C SER A 81 -8.62 -6.13 -0.55
N LYS A 82 -8.99 -6.24 -1.83
CA LYS A 82 -8.16 -6.89 -2.85
C LYS A 82 -6.82 -6.16 -3.00
N VAL A 83 -6.84 -4.86 -3.16
CA VAL A 83 -5.63 -4.04 -3.33
C VAL A 83 -4.76 -4.10 -2.09
N LEU A 84 -5.30 -3.90 -0.90
CA LEU A 84 -4.53 -3.98 0.34
C LEU A 84 -3.94 -5.37 0.56
N GLY A 85 -4.71 -6.42 0.28
CA GLY A 85 -4.23 -7.80 0.36
C GLY A 85 -3.09 -8.08 -0.60
N GLN A 86 -3.16 -7.57 -1.83
CA GLN A 86 -2.10 -7.73 -2.84
C GLN A 86 -0.84 -6.95 -2.45
N VAL A 87 -0.98 -5.73 -1.93
CA VAL A 87 0.15 -4.93 -1.43
C VAL A 87 0.86 -5.67 -0.28
N GLN A 88 0.10 -6.22 0.67
CA GLN A 88 0.65 -7.02 1.75
C GLN A 88 1.44 -8.21 1.22
N PHE A 89 0.87 -8.96 0.28
CA PHE A 89 1.52 -10.13 -0.33
C PHE A 89 2.83 -9.73 -1.02
N ILE A 90 2.84 -8.66 -1.80
CA ILE A 90 4.03 -8.13 -2.49
C ILE A 90 5.11 -7.77 -1.45
N CYS A 91 4.76 -7.01 -0.43
CA CYS A 91 5.71 -6.61 0.61
C CYS A 91 6.34 -7.82 1.29
N GLN A 92 5.53 -8.80 1.66
CA GLN A 92 5.98 -10.01 2.34
C GLN A 92 6.95 -10.82 1.47
N LYS A 93 6.62 -11.04 0.20
CA LYS A 93 7.44 -11.84 -0.72
C LYS A 93 8.69 -11.12 -1.22
N VAL A 94 8.57 -9.84 -1.58
CA VAL A 94 9.71 -9.04 -2.08
C VAL A 94 10.72 -8.75 -0.96
N ARG A 95 10.26 -8.58 0.26
CA ARG A 95 11.11 -8.38 1.44
C ARG A 95 11.57 -9.70 2.08
N SER A 96 11.20 -10.84 1.50
CA SER A 96 11.58 -12.19 1.95
C SER A 96 11.33 -12.41 3.45
N SER A 97 10.12 -12.08 3.90
CA SER A 97 9.72 -12.17 5.31
C SER A 97 8.41 -12.93 5.45
N SER A 98 8.23 -13.66 6.55
CA SER A 98 6.97 -14.31 6.93
C SER A 98 6.02 -13.39 7.70
N VAL A 99 6.51 -12.22 8.13
CA VAL A 99 5.71 -11.23 8.87
C VAL A 99 4.84 -10.43 7.91
N LEU A 100 3.64 -10.07 8.34
CA LEU A 100 2.74 -9.22 7.54
C LEU A 100 3.46 -7.94 7.09
N PHE A 101 3.24 -7.55 5.83
CA PHE A 101 3.93 -6.46 5.15
C PHE A 101 5.47 -6.57 5.11
N GLY A 102 6.03 -7.77 5.33
CA GLY A 102 7.48 -7.94 5.32
C GLY A 102 8.21 -7.11 6.37
N ASN A 103 7.61 -6.93 7.54
CA ASN A 103 8.13 -6.08 8.63
C ASN A 103 8.22 -4.58 8.28
N LEU A 104 7.47 -4.13 7.28
CA LEU A 104 7.30 -2.72 6.97
C LEU A 104 6.34 -2.08 7.97
N GLN A 105 6.68 -0.92 8.52
CA GLN A 105 5.71 -0.15 9.29
C GLN A 105 4.67 0.45 8.35
N VAL A 106 3.39 0.19 8.58
CA VAL A 106 2.29 0.72 7.77
C VAL A 106 1.40 1.61 8.62
N ILE A 107 1.14 2.81 8.14
CA ILE A 107 0.24 3.78 8.75
C ILE A 107 -0.90 4.04 7.78
N LEU A 108 -2.12 3.80 8.22
CA LEU A 108 -3.33 4.09 7.45
C LEU A 108 -3.90 5.44 7.88
N ALA A 109 -4.19 6.29 6.92
CA ALA A 109 -4.81 7.59 7.15
C ALA A 109 -6.04 7.76 6.25
N GLY A 110 -7.08 8.37 6.77
CA GLY A 110 -8.32 8.63 6.03
C GLY A 110 -9.56 8.48 6.90
N ASP A 111 -10.70 8.58 6.24
CA ASP A 111 -12.02 8.51 6.86
C ASP A 111 -12.91 7.54 6.08
N PHE A 112 -13.30 6.43 6.70
CA PHE A 112 -14.14 5.40 6.08
C PHE A 112 -15.58 5.85 5.80
N LEU A 113 -15.98 7.02 6.30
CA LEU A 113 -17.27 7.65 5.95
C LEU A 113 -17.21 8.44 4.63
N GLN A 114 -16.01 8.62 4.07
CA GLN A 114 -15.80 9.22 2.74
C GLN A 114 -16.00 8.18 1.64
N LEU A 115 -15.53 8.48 0.43
CA LEU A 115 -15.76 7.65 -0.75
C LEU A 115 -15.25 6.21 -0.55
N PRO A 116 -16.10 5.20 -0.82
CA PRO A 116 -15.71 3.80 -0.73
C PRO A 116 -14.86 3.38 -1.93
N PRO A 117 -14.24 2.19 -1.87
CA PRO A 117 -13.57 1.60 -3.03
C PRO A 117 -14.55 1.42 -4.20
N VAL A 118 -14.02 1.55 -5.42
CA VAL A 118 -14.78 1.27 -6.65
C VAL A 118 -14.50 -0.17 -7.07
N ALA A 119 -15.56 -0.94 -7.32
CA ALA A 119 -15.44 -2.28 -7.85
C ALA A 119 -14.83 -2.27 -9.26
N ASN A 120 -13.98 -3.24 -9.55
CA ASN A 120 -13.45 -3.48 -10.88
C ASN A 120 -13.54 -4.99 -11.18
N GLU A 121 -14.65 -5.40 -11.75
CA GLU A 121 -14.94 -6.81 -12.02
C GLU A 121 -13.96 -7.44 -13.02
N LEU A 122 -13.38 -6.64 -13.92
CA LEU A 122 -12.41 -7.11 -14.91
C LEU A 122 -11.15 -7.73 -14.27
N VAL A 123 -10.82 -7.28 -13.06
CA VAL A 123 -9.68 -7.79 -12.29
C VAL A 123 -10.12 -8.50 -10.99
N GLY A 124 -11.39 -8.84 -10.88
CA GLY A 124 -11.94 -9.56 -9.74
C GLY A 124 -11.98 -8.73 -8.45
N ASP A 125 -12.02 -7.40 -8.54
CA ASP A 125 -12.13 -6.53 -7.37
C ASP A 125 -13.60 -6.18 -7.11
N ARG A 126 -14.14 -6.69 -6.01
CA ARG A 126 -15.53 -6.46 -5.61
C ARG A 126 -15.77 -5.10 -4.95
N GLY A 127 -14.73 -4.28 -4.76
CA GLY A 127 -14.84 -2.99 -4.10
C GLY A 127 -15.14 -3.07 -2.59
N LEU A 128 -14.78 -4.16 -1.93
CA LEU A 128 -14.93 -4.29 -0.49
C LEU A 128 -13.91 -3.41 0.23
N HIS A 129 -14.31 -2.81 1.36
CA HIS A 129 -13.40 -2.01 2.17
C HIS A 129 -12.16 -2.80 2.60
N CYS A 130 -11.04 -2.12 2.75
CA CYS A 130 -9.76 -2.73 3.10
C CYS A 130 -9.80 -3.50 4.43
N PHE A 131 -10.64 -3.09 5.39
CA PHE A 131 -10.79 -3.78 6.67
C PHE A 131 -11.46 -5.16 6.57
N ASN A 132 -11.94 -5.55 5.37
CA ASN A 132 -12.47 -6.89 5.13
C ASN A 132 -11.37 -7.95 4.88
N VAL A 133 -10.08 -7.56 4.81
CA VAL A 133 -9.01 -8.57 4.78
C VAL A 133 -8.98 -9.33 6.12
N PRO A 134 -8.81 -10.67 6.10
CA PRO A 134 -8.95 -11.49 7.32
C PRO A 134 -7.96 -11.15 8.43
N TRP A 135 -6.79 -10.63 8.08
CA TRP A 135 -5.71 -10.30 9.01
C TRP A 135 -5.72 -8.83 9.47
N PHE A 136 -6.72 -8.02 9.07
CA PHE A 136 -6.71 -6.56 9.33
C PHE A 136 -6.57 -6.23 10.82
N ASN A 137 -7.37 -6.87 11.68
CA ASN A 137 -7.35 -6.61 13.12
C ASN A 137 -6.07 -7.09 13.82
N ARG A 138 -5.34 -8.03 13.21
CA ARG A 138 -4.03 -8.46 13.72
C ARG A 138 -2.92 -7.48 13.39
N CYS A 139 -3.06 -6.78 12.27
CA CYS A 139 -2.07 -5.83 11.79
C CYS A 139 -2.31 -4.41 12.32
N PHE A 140 -3.56 -4.00 12.37
CA PHE A 140 -4.00 -2.67 12.79
C PHE A 140 -4.83 -2.79 14.06
N LEU A 141 -4.16 -2.56 15.19
CA LEU A 141 -4.80 -2.69 16.51
C LEU A 141 -5.74 -1.51 16.79
N PHE A 142 -7.04 -1.78 16.86
CA PHE A 142 -8.01 -0.87 17.46
C PHE A 142 -8.06 -1.07 18.97
N PRO A 143 -8.28 -0.05 19.80
CA PRO A 143 -9.15 1.11 19.56
C PRO A 143 -8.43 2.46 19.63
N LYS A 144 -7.35 2.66 18.96
CA LYS A 144 -6.75 3.99 18.96
C LYS A 144 -7.22 4.77 17.76
N HIS A 145 -8.52 5.10 17.76
CA HIS A 145 -9.01 6.14 16.87
C HIS A 145 -8.46 7.48 17.33
N LEU A 146 -7.46 7.98 16.64
CA LEU A 146 -7.09 9.37 16.78
C LEU A 146 -8.07 10.17 15.91
N TYR A 147 -9.10 10.70 16.52
CA TYR A 147 -9.90 11.75 15.91
C TYR A 147 -9.16 13.06 16.09
N ILE A 148 -8.70 13.60 15.01
CA ILE A 148 -8.15 14.95 14.98
C ILE A 148 -9.21 15.90 14.48
#